data_70511ccac8c25626b0a92e6867a27c28
#
_entry.id   70511ccac8c25626b0a92e6867a27c28
#
_cell.length_a   1.000
_cell.length_b   1.000
_cell.length_c   1.000
_cell.angle_alpha   90.00
_cell.angle_beta   90.00
_cell.angle_gamma   90.00
#
_symmetry.space_group_name_H-M   'P 1'
#
loop_
_entity.id
_entity.type
_entity.pdbx_description
1 polymer ?
#
loop_
_entity_poly.entity_id
_entity_poly.type
_entity_poly.pdbx_seq_one_letter_code
_entity_poly.pdbx_strand_id
1 'polypeptide(L)'
;MNEKMDRKNFIIIFVIIFVLVLLGALIGFLYRNKGQEKVDMVSVPVAKYIIVDGTLITKEMIENKEMGVDVSSEYILDINNIVGKCVKNNVKVDDGKGFKVDDIQECN
;
A
#
# COMPACT_ATOMS: atom_id res chain seq x y z
N MET A 1 33.03 -55.95 -7.08
CA MET A 1 32.22 -54.77 -7.17
C MET A 1 33.09 -53.55 -7.23
N ASN A 2 32.85 -52.76 -8.17
CA ASN A 2 33.62 -51.57 -8.32
C ASN A 2 33.02 -50.46 -7.52
N GLU A 3 33.56 -50.22 -6.39
CA GLU A 3 33.01 -49.26 -5.46
C GLU A 3 33.46 -47.84 -5.72
N LYS A 4 34.34 -47.70 -6.68
CA LYS A 4 34.78 -46.37 -7.06
C LYS A 4 33.85 -45.83 -8.14
N MET A 5 33.06 -44.89 -7.78
CA MET A 5 32.35 -44.10 -8.79
C MET A 5 33.37 -43.44 -9.70
N ASP A 6 33.18 -43.59 -11.00
CA ASP A 6 33.97 -42.86 -11.96
C ASP A 6 33.83 -41.37 -11.67
N ARG A 7 34.91 -40.63 -11.84
CA ARG A 7 34.89 -39.18 -11.67
C ARG A 7 33.81 -38.53 -12.51
N LYS A 8 33.56 -39.07 -13.69
CA LYS A 8 32.50 -38.59 -14.56
C LYS A 8 31.11 -38.72 -13.91
N ASN A 9 30.83 -39.87 -13.31
CA ASN A 9 29.54 -40.09 -12.65
C ASN A 9 29.40 -39.22 -11.41
N PHE A 10 30.47 -39.02 -10.68
CA PHE A 10 30.45 -38.11 -9.51
C PHE A 10 30.15 -36.69 -9.92
N ILE A 11 30.79 -36.20 -10.97
CA ILE A 11 30.59 -34.86 -11.49
C ILE A 11 29.15 -34.69 -11.97
N ILE A 12 28.59 -35.68 -12.69
CA ILE A 12 27.24 -35.66 -13.18
C ILE A 12 26.22 -35.55 -12.02
N ILE A 13 26.41 -36.37 -10.99
CA ILE A 13 25.55 -36.36 -9.81
C ILE A 13 25.65 -35.02 -9.10
N PHE A 14 26.84 -34.48 -8.95
CA PHE A 14 27.07 -33.19 -8.31
C PHE A 14 26.37 -32.05 -9.09
N VAL A 15 26.48 -32.08 -10.41
CA VAL A 15 25.84 -31.09 -11.28
C VAL A 15 24.31 -31.16 -11.16
N ILE A 16 23.76 -32.38 -11.14
CA ILE A 16 22.32 -32.59 -10.99
C ILE A 16 21.83 -32.02 -9.67
N ILE A 17 22.53 -32.31 -8.57
CA ILE A 17 22.16 -31.79 -7.25
C ILE A 17 22.26 -30.27 -7.23
N PHE A 18 23.29 -29.69 -7.81
CA PHE A 18 23.48 -28.26 -7.91
C PHE A 18 22.35 -27.56 -8.66
N VAL A 19 21.96 -28.15 -9.81
CA VAL A 19 20.85 -27.63 -10.63
C VAL A 19 19.54 -27.70 -9.86
N LEU A 20 19.28 -28.79 -9.15
CA LEU A 20 18.08 -28.93 -8.32
C LEU A 20 18.02 -27.90 -7.20
N VAL A 21 19.14 -27.63 -6.55
CA VAL A 21 19.21 -26.60 -5.50
C VAL A 21 18.94 -25.21 -6.08
N LEU A 22 19.52 -24.92 -7.25
CA LEU A 22 19.28 -23.61 -7.91
C LEU A 22 17.82 -23.45 -8.31
N LEU A 23 17.20 -24.50 -8.86
CA LEU A 23 15.79 -24.47 -9.23
C LEU A 23 14.89 -24.26 -8.01
N GLY A 24 15.19 -24.96 -6.92
CA GLY A 24 14.45 -24.79 -5.66
C GLY A 24 14.58 -23.38 -5.10
N ALA A 25 15.77 -22.80 -5.14
CA ALA A 25 15.99 -21.42 -4.71
C ALA A 25 15.25 -20.43 -5.57
N LEU A 26 15.24 -20.64 -6.89
CA LEU A 26 14.52 -19.78 -7.83
C LEU A 26 13.02 -19.84 -7.59
N ILE A 27 12.45 -21.01 -7.42
CA ILE A 27 11.04 -21.20 -7.13
C ILE A 27 10.68 -20.52 -5.79
N GLY A 28 11.48 -20.69 -4.78
CA GLY A 28 11.27 -20.05 -3.48
C GLY A 28 11.31 -18.53 -3.57
N PHE A 29 12.21 -17.98 -4.36
CA PHE A 29 12.31 -16.54 -4.60
C PHE A 29 11.07 -16.01 -5.31
N LEU A 30 10.59 -16.71 -6.33
CA LEU A 30 9.38 -16.32 -7.05
C LEU A 30 8.15 -16.41 -6.15
N TYR A 31 8.06 -17.40 -5.30
CA TYR A 31 6.97 -17.52 -4.33
C TYR A 31 6.98 -16.37 -3.33
N ARG A 32 8.14 -15.97 -2.87
CA ARG A 32 8.26 -14.82 -1.96
C ARG A 32 7.77 -13.53 -2.62
N ASN A 33 8.12 -13.34 -3.88
CA ASN A 33 7.68 -12.14 -4.61
C ASN A 33 6.18 -12.11 -4.85
N LYS A 34 5.56 -13.28 -5.04
CA LYS A 34 4.10 -13.37 -5.17
C LYS A 34 3.37 -13.21 -3.84
N GLY A 35 4.03 -13.54 -2.73
CA GLY A 35 3.48 -13.37 -1.39
C GLY A 35 3.51 -11.93 -0.89
N GLN A 36 4.24 -11.07 -1.56
CA GLN A 36 4.13 -9.63 -1.36
C GLN A 36 2.98 -9.14 -2.22
N GLU A 37 1.78 -9.23 -1.68
CA GLU A 37 0.64 -8.58 -2.28
C GLU A 37 1.01 -7.12 -2.50
N LYS A 38 0.95 -6.68 -3.72
CA LYS A 38 0.92 -5.26 -4.01
C LYS A 38 -0.34 -4.74 -3.36
N VAL A 39 -0.19 -4.10 -2.21
CA VAL A 39 -1.29 -3.36 -1.63
C VAL A 39 -1.63 -2.29 -2.66
N ASP A 40 -2.80 -2.40 -3.27
CA ASP A 40 -3.26 -1.37 -4.18
C ASP A 40 -3.34 -0.07 -3.39
N MET A 41 -2.61 0.92 -3.87
CA MET A 41 -2.61 2.24 -3.26
C MET A 41 -3.60 3.13 -4.00
N VAL A 42 -4.36 3.90 -3.26
CA VAL A 42 -5.26 4.91 -3.82
C VAL A 42 -4.83 6.28 -3.34
N SER A 43 -5.04 7.27 -4.19
CA SER A 43 -4.82 8.66 -3.85
C SER A 43 -6.01 9.17 -3.05
N VAL A 44 -5.75 9.62 -1.83
CA VAL A 44 -6.78 10.11 -0.90
C VAL A 44 -6.53 11.58 -0.62
N PRO A 45 -7.53 12.45 -0.77
CA PRO A 45 -7.41 13.85 -0.36
C PRO A 45 -7.24 13.93 1.16
N VAL A 46 -6.18 14.60 1.60
CA VAL A 46 -5.88 14.79 3.02
C VAL A 46 -5.64 16.26 3.33
N ALA A 47 -5.79 16.64 4.58
CA ALA A 47 -5.54 18.01 5.02
C ALA A 47 -4.04 18.31 4.99
N LYS A 48 -3.65 19.44 4.41
CA LYS A 48 -2.26 19.91 4.42
C LYS A 48 -1.81 20.37 5.80
N TYR A 49 -2.77 20.87 6.58
CA TYR A 49 -2.55 21.36 7.94
C TYR A 49 -3.82 21.16 8.73
N ILE A 50 -3.76 21.41 10.03
CA ILE A 50 -4.92 21.25 10.91
C ILE A 50 -6.04 22.18 10.48
N ILE A 51 -7.22 21.60 10.23
CA ILE A 51 -8.43 22.36 9.86
C ILE A 51 -9.38 22.26 11.04
N VAL A 52 -9.72 23.41 11.61
CA VAL A 52 -10.61 23.49 12.77
C VAL A 52 -12.08 23.49 12.33
N ASP A 53 -12.96 23.27 13.30
CA ASP A 53 -14.40 23.27 13.07
C ASP A 53 -14.89 24.59 12.47
N GLY A 54 -15.93 24.50 11.66
CA GLY A 54 -16.52 25.66 11.01
C GLY A 54 -15.75 26.23 9.82
N THR A 55 -14.57 25.69 9.53
CA THR A 55 -13.73 26.16 8.44
C THR A 55 -14.28 25.71 7.10
N LEU A 56 -14.42 26.64 6.16
CA LEU A 56 -14.72 26.31 4.77
C LEU A 56 -13.51 25.63 4.13
N ILE A 57 -13.71 24.43 3.62
CA ILE A 57 -12.63 23.66 3.01
C ILE A 57 -12.44 24.11 1.56
N THR A 58 -11.23 24.55 1.25
CA THR A 58 -10.85 24.95 -0.10
C THR A 58 -9.85 23.93 -0.67
N LYS A 59 -9.70 23.93 -1.97
CA LYS A 59 -8.78 23.06 -2.67
C LYS A 59 -7.34 23.22 -2.19
N GLU A 60 -6.97 24.42 -1.79
CA GLU A 60 -5.62 24.76 -1.33
C GLU A 60 -5.27 24.14 0.02
N MET A 61 -6.28 23.73 0.78
CA MET A 61 -6.12 23.08 2.07
C MET A 61 -5.90 21.58 1.96
N ILE A 62 -5.96 21.06 0.75
CA ILE A 62 -5.99 19.62 0.48
C ILE A 62 -4.76 19.22 -0.34
N GLU A 63 -4.14 18.11 0.02
CA GLU A 63 -3.12 17.46 -0.79
C GLU A 63 -3.50 16.01 -0.98
N ASN A 64 -2.90 15.35 -1.96
CA ASN A 64 -3.15 13.94 -2.21
C ASN A 64 -2.08 13.11 -1.51
N LYS A 65 -2.53 12.07 -0.83
CA LYS A 65 -1.65 11.12 -0.16
C LYS A 65 -2.03 9.72 -0.61
N GLU A 66 -1.06 8.90 -0.90
CA GLU A 66 -1.32 7.50 -1.24
C GLU A 66 -1.52 6.69 0.04
N MET A 67 -2.63 5.96 0.07
CA MET A 67 -2.99 5.07 1.18
C MET A 67 -3.40 3.72 0.63
N GLY A 68 -3.26 2.67 1.46
CA GLY A 68 -3.78 1.37 1.12
C GLY A 68 -5.30 1.39 0.98
N VAL A 69 -5.83 0.56 0.08
CA VAL A 69 -7.28 0.48 -0.17
C VAL A 69 -8.06 0.24 1.10
N ASP A 70 -7.55 -0.61 1.99
CA ASP A 70 -8.22 -0.95 3.25
C ASP A 70 -8.39 0.27 4.16
N VAL A 71 -7.39 1.14 4.21
CA VAL A 71 -7.42 2.35 5.03
C VAL A 71 -8.27 3.42 4.37
N SER A 72 -8.22 3.51 3.03
CA SER A 72 -8.93 4.55 2.28
C SER A 72 -10.43 4.40 2.30
N SER A 73 -10.96 3.21 2.62
CA SER A 73 -12.40 2.96 2.63
C SER A 73 -13.17 3.85 3.62
N GLU A 74 -12.49 4.37 4.63
CA GLU A 74 -13.09 5.25 5.63
C GLU A 74 -13.16 6.71 5.20
N TYR A 75 -12.46 7.09 4.13
CA TYR A 75 -12.27 8.47 3.73
C TYR A 75 -13.00 8.79 2.44
N ILE A 76 -13.34 10.06 2.27
CA ILE A 76 -13.91 10.57 1.02
C ILE A 76 -12.79 10.63 -0.01
N LEU A 77 -12.99 9.98 -1.15
CA LEU A 77 -11.98 9.92 -2.23
C LEU A 77 -12.16 11.02 -3.27
N ASP A 78 -13.38 11.52 -3.43
CA ASP A 78 -13.68 12.56 -4.42
C ASP A 78 -13.52 13.93 -3.78
N ILE A 79 -12.54 14.69 -4.24
CA ILE A 79 -12.24 16.03 -3.75
C ILE A 79 -13.45 16.97 -3.94
N ASN A 80 -14.27 16.75 -4.96
CA ASN A 80 -15.45 17.56 -5.21
C ASN A 80 -16.53 17.42 -4.13
N ASN A 81 -16.49 16.31 -3.38
CA ASN A 81 -17.38 16.10 -2.25
C ASN A 81 -16.84 16.70 -0.94
N ILE A 82 -15.65 17.25 -0.97
CA ILE A 82 -14.98 17.87 0.20
C ILE A 82 -14.91 19.39 0.05
N VAL A 83 -14.46 19.86 -1.11
CA VAL A 83 -14.31 21.28 -1.40
C VAL A 83 -15.68 21.96 -1.41
N GLY A 84 -15.79 23.09 -0.72
CA GLY A 84 -17.06 23.80 -0.59
C GLY A 84 -17.87 23.38 0.62
N LYS A 85 -17.46 22.36 1.33
CA LYS A 85 -18.06 21.93 2.60
C LYS A 85 -17.36 22.61 3.77
N CYS A 86 -17.99 22.60 4.93
CA CYS A 86 -17.39 23.10 6.16
C CYS A 86 -17.11 21.94 7.10
N VAL A 87 -16.08 22.11 7.93
CA VAL A 87 -15.79 21.14 8.98
C VAL A 87 -16.90 21.24 10.05
N LYS A 88 -17.39 20.07 10.45
CA LYS A 88 -18.48 19.97 11.44
C LYS A 88 -18.10 20.62 12.75
N ASN A 89 -19.08 21.11 13.47
CA ASN A 89 -18.88 21.68 14.80
C ASN A 89 -18.28 20.63 15.75
N ASN A 90 -17.30 21.04 16.53
CA ASN A 90 -16.57 20.20 17.47
C ASN A 90 -15.73 19.09 16.81
N VAL A 91 -15.46 19.22 15.53
CA VAL A 91 -14.59 18.30 14.78
C VAL A 91 -13.34 19.04 14.34
N LYS A 92 -12.23 18.37 14.38
CA LYS A 92 -10.94 18.88 13.90
C LYS A 92 -10.33 17.84 12.97
N VAL A 93 -9.88 18.27 11.81
CA VAL A 93 -9.15 17.41 10.88
C VAL A 93 -7.66 17.67 11.07
N ASP A 94 -6.95 16.64 11.50
CA ASP A 94 -5.51 16.74 11.74
C ASP A 94 -4.73 16.77 10.44
N ASP A 95 -3.52 17.32 10.52
CA ASP A 95 -2.57 17.35 9.42
C ASP A 95 -2.29 15.94 8.88
N GLY A 96 -2.38 15.78 7.56
CA GLY A 96 -2.11 14.51 6.90
C GLY A 96 -3.23 13.49 7.00
N LYS A 97 -4.35 13.82 7.62
CA LYS A 97 -5.51 12.92 7.70
C LYS A 97 -6.52 13.19 6.61
N GLY A 98 -7.16 12.14 6.14
CA GLY A 98 -8.26 12.23 5.19
C GLY A 98 -9.54 12.77 5.81
N PHE A 99 -10.51 13.04 4.96
CA PHE A 99 -11.82 13.57 5.36
C PHE A 99 -12.84 12.45 5.38
N LYS A 100 -13.53 12.28 6.50
CA LYS A 100 -14.65 11.35 6.63
C LYS A 100 -15.96 12.07 6.42
N VAL A 101 -16.98 11.33 6.02
CA VAL A 101 -18.34 11.90 5.84
C VAL A 101 -18.82 12.60 7.11
N ASP A 102 -18.46 12.05 8.28
CA ASP A 102 -18.88 12.60 9.57
C ASP A 102 -18.09 13.84 9.98
N ASP A 103 -16.98 14.15 9.29
CA ASP A 103 -16.12 15.30 9.62
C ASP A 103 -16.59 16.59 8.95
N ILE A 104 -17.42 16.52 7.94
CA ILE A 104 -17.83 17.67 7.13
C ILE A 104 -19.34 17.79 7.04
N GLN A 105 -19.79 19.00 6.76
CA GLN A 105 -21.22 19.33 6.59
C GLN A 105 -21.37 20.44 5.57
N GLU A 106 -22.61 20.63 5.11
CA GLU A 106 -22.94 21.78 4.28
C GLU A 106 -22.68 23.06 5.06
N CYS A 107 -22.07 24.04 4.39
CA CYS A 107 -21.92 25.37 4.99
C CYS A 107 -23.26 26.11 4.97
N ASN A 108 -23.61 26.65 6.08
CA ASN A 108 -24.82 27.49 6.17
C ASN A 108 -24.53 28.92 5.76
#